data_d718a6b5fbebbc6684bfe4b2d7256ff6
#
_entry.id   d718a6b5fbebbc6684bfe4b2d7256ff6
#
_cell.length_a   1.000
_cell.length_b   1.000
_cell.length_c   1.000
_cell.angle_alpha   90.00
_cell.angle_beta   90.00
_cell.angle_gamma   90.00
#
_symmetry.space_group_name_H-M   'P 1'
#
loop_
_entity.id
_entity.type
_entity.pdbx_description
1 polymer ?
#
loop_
_entity_poly.entity_id
_entity_poly.type
_entity_poly.pdbx_seq_one_letter_code
_entity_poly.pdbx_strand_id
1 'polypeptide(L)'
;MSSWESNVPSIIFSWYSGMEGGNALAKIIYGEINPSGKLPFTIAKNSIDYPYFNPYTDTITYGYYHGYTLFEKFKKEIAYPFGYGLSYSHFKYENFEFNNVVNEDSTLIFSVDLTNISDVGGKEISQFYVGFENSEIDRPVKLLRDFKKVYLKPGEKKSIKFKINKSDLSYYSTMKKKWVNEKMIYNFYVGSSSNEIDLLKLSKMIY
;
A
#
# COMPACT_ATOMS: atom_id res chain seq x y z
N MET A 1 2.17 -1.99 21.21
CA MET A 1 2.16 -3.41 20.77
C MET A 1 3.49 -4.10 21.10
N SER A 2 4.60 -3.43 21.04
CA SER A 2 5.96 -4.01 21.21
C SER A 2 6.21 -4.83 22.49
N SER A 3 5.42 -4.65 23.54
CA SER A 3 5.64 -5.36 24.82
C SER A 3 4.97 -6.73 24.93
N TRP A 4 4.00 -7.05 24.07
CA TRP A 4 3.23 -8.30 24.18
C TRP A 4 3.05 -9.04 22.84
N GLU A 5 3.33 -8.37 21.72
CA GLU A 5 3.11 -8.86 20.35
C GLU A 5 3.81 -10.22 20.11
N SER A 6 5.06 -10.36 20.57
CA SER A 6 5.83 -11.59 20.44
C SER A 6 5.28 -12.78 21.23
N ASN A 7 4.34 -12.53 22.15
CA ASN A 7 3.77 -13.57 23.03
C ASN A 7 2.44 -14.13 22.48
N VAL A 8 1.96 -13.63 21.35
CA VAL A 8 0.71 -14.08 20.72
C VAL A 8 0.94 -14.51 19.28
N PRO A 9 0.33 -15.64 18.84
CA PRO A 9 0.56 -16.17 17.49
C PRO A 9 -0.12 -15.37 16.39
N SER A 10 -1.19 -14.63 16.71
CA SER A 10 -1.94 -13.82 15.74
C SER A 10 -2.70 -12.68 16.41
N ILE A 11 -2.95 -11.62 15.65
CA ILE A 11 -3.67 -10.43 16.09
C ILE A 11 -4.75 -10.11 15.05
N ILE A 12 -6.00 -9.94 15.52
CA ILE A 12 -7.11 -9.49 14.69
C ILE A 12 -7.47 -8.07 15.12
N PHE A 13 -7.39 -7.14 14.17
CA PHE A 13 -7.81 -5.76 14.36
C PHE A 13 -9.23 -5.58 13.80
N SER A 14 -10.26 -5.66 14.65
CA SER A 14 -11.67 -5.75 14.24
C SER A 14 -12.38 -4.39 14.14
N TRP A 15 -11.74 -3.28 14.46
CA TRP A 15 -12.35 -1.96 14.51
C TRP A 15 -13.65 -1.92 15.36
N TYR A 16 -14.53 -0.99 15.01
CA TYR A 16 -15.88 -0.89 15.54
C TYR A 16 -16.82 -1.68 14.63
N SER A 17 -16.98 -2.96 14.87
CA SER A 17 -17.60 -3.91 13.93
C SER A 17 -19.14 -3.86 13.87
N GLY A 18 -19.77 -3.01 14.66
CA GLY A 18 -21.23 -2.86 14.65
C GLY A 18 -21.99 -4.09 15.19
N MET A 19 -23.28 -4.16 14.89
CA MET A 19 -24.21 -5.16 15.47
C MET A 19 -23.83 -6.61 15.11
N GLU A 20 -23.40 -6.87 13.86
CA GLU A 20 -23.02 -8.19 13.38
C GLU A 20 -21.54 -8.53 13.60
N GLY A 21 -20.80 -7.73 14.36
CA GLY A 21 -19.36 -7.88 14.57
C GLY A 21 -18.97 -9.21 15.19
N GLY A 22 -19.74 -9.69 16.14
CA GLY A 22 -19.51 -11.00 16.76
C GLY A 22 -19.64 -12.15 15.76
N ASN A 23 -20.68 -12.14 14.93
CA ASN A 23 -20.89 -13.13 13.87
C ASN A 23 -19.77 -13.08 12.82
N ALA A 24 -19.36 -11.88 12.40
CA ALA A 24 -18.29 -11.72 11.43
C ALA A 24 -16.95 -12.23 11.98
N LEU A 25 -16.63 -11.92 13.23
CA LEU A 25 -15.41 -12.36 13.89
C LEU A 25 -15.38 -13.88 14.06
N ALA A 26 -16.49 -14.49 14.51
CA ALA A 26 -16.61 -15.94 14.64
C ALA A 26 -16.35 -16.65 13.30
N LYS A 27 -16.97 -16.19 12.22
CA LYS A 27 -16.78 -16.76 10.87
C LYS A 27 -15.34 -16.69 10.38
N ILE A 28 -14.61 -15.63 10.73
CA ILE A 28 -13.18 -15.52 10.43
C ILE A 28 -12.41 -16.53 11.29
N ILE A 29 -12.60 -16.56 12.60
CA ILE A 29 -11.85 -17.44 13.52
C ILE A 29 -12.06 -18.93 13.17
N TYR A 30 -13.28 -19.31 12.82
CA TYR A 30 -13.60 -20.70 12.42
C TYR A 30 -13.32 -21.02 10.95
N GLY A 31 -12.76 -20.07 10.19
CA GLY A 31 -12.34 -20.29 8.80
C GLY A 31 -13.47 -20.33 7.77
N GLU A 32 -14.72 -19.98 8.15
CA GLU A 32 -15.83 -19.89 7.20
C GLU A 32 -15.65 -18.74 6.21
N ILE A 33 -14.99 -17.67 6.66
CA ILE A 33 -14.65 -16.51 5.82
C ILE A 33 -13.15 -16.28 5.87
N ASN A 34 -12.53 -16.27 4.70
CA ASN A 34 -11.13 -15.92 4.56
C ASN A 34 -10.94 -14.39 4.69
N PRO A 35 -10.16 -13.90 5.68
CA PRO A 35 -9.93 -12.47 5.86
C PRO A 35 -9.17 -11.88 4.66
N SER A 36 -9.47 -10.63 4.33
CA SER A 36 -8.82 -9.90 3.23
C SER A 36 -8.67 -8.41 3.54
N GLY A 37 -8.87 -8.03 4.79
CA GLY A 37 -8.66 -6.66 5.24
C GLY A 37 -7.18 -6.28 5.26
N LYS A 38 -6.87 -5.02 4.96
CA LYS A 38 -5.52 -4.46 5.04
C LYS A 38 -5.53 -3.27 5.99
N LEU A 39 -4.44 -3.09 6.73
CA LEU A 39 -4.28 -1.95 7.66
C LEU A 39 -4.21 -0.64 6.86
N PRO A 40 -5.11 0.33 7.12
CA PRO A 40 -5.08 1.63 6.45
C PRO A 40 -4.13 2.63 7.10
N PHE A 41 -3.23 2.16 7.96
CA PHE A 41 -2.21 2.94 8.65
C PHE A 41 -0.98 2.07 8.97
N THR A 42 0.13 2.73 9.30
CA THR A 42 1.36 2.07 9.75
C THR A 42 1.35 1.95 11.26
N ILE A 43 1.73 0.80 11.78
CA ILE A 43 1.95 0.60 13.21
C ILE A 43 3.45 0.69 13.48
N ALA A 44 3.85 1.71 14.26
CA ALA A 44 5.22 1.90 14.70
C ALA A 44 5.64 0.78 15.66
N LYS A 45 6.91 0.42 15.62
CA LYS A 45 7.51 -0.45 16.62
C LYS A 45 7.57 0.24 17.98
N ASN A 46 7.91 1.52 18.00
CA ASN A 46 7.95 2.34 19.22
C ASN A 46 6.96 3.50 19.10
N SER A 47 6.21 3.78 20.18
CA SER A 47 5.21 4.86 20.18
C SER A 47 5.81 6.26 20.01
N ILE A 48 7.06 6.45 20.40
CA ILE A 48 7.79 7.72 20.24
C ILE A 48 8.07 8.09 18.78
N ASP A 49 7.95 7.11 17.85
CA ASP A 49 8.17 7.32 16.42
C ASP A 49 7.00 8.00 15.71
N TYR A 50 5.84 8.04 16.35
CA TYR A 50 4.72 8.85 15.85
C TYR A 50 4.96 10.35 16.08
N PRO A 51 4.30 11.22 15.30
CA PRO A 51 4.25 12.65 15.62
C PRO A 51 3.70 12.87 17.03
N TYR A 52 4.22 13.90 17.70
CA TYR A 52 3.71 14.26 19.01
C TYR A 52 2.20 14.52 18.97
N PHE A 53 1.48 13.93 19.88
CA PHE A 53 0.04 14.07 20.05
C PHE A 53 -0.26 14.59 21.45
N ASN A 54 -0.92 15.75 21.55
CA ASN A 54 -1.43 16.28 22.80
C ASN A 54 -2.95 16.01 22.90
N PRO A 55 -3.40 15.09 23.78
CA PRO A 55 -4.81 14.72 23.88
C PRO A 55 -5.70 15.83 24.48
N TYR A 56 -5.09 16.91 24.98
CA TYR A 56 -5.80 18.01 25.66
C TYR A 56 -5.88 19.28 24.79
N THR A 57 -5.56 19.19 23.51
CA THR A 57 -5.64 20.33 22.59
C THR A 57 -6.81 20.16 21.63
N ASP A 58 -7.45 21.27 21.29
CA ASP A 58 -8.53 21.31 20.30
C ASP A 58 -8.00 21.28 18.85
N THR A 59 -6.70 21.51 18.67
CA THR A 59 -6.09 21.59 17.35
C THR A 59 -4.76 20.83 17.31
N ILE A 60 -4.62 19.96 16.30
CA ILE A 60 -3.38 19.24 16.01
C ILE A 60 -3.00 19.49 14.57
N THR A 61 -1.76 19.88 14.34
CA THR A 61 -1.21 20.07 13.00
C THR A 61 -0.24 18.94 12.67
N TYR A 62 -0.56 18.16 11.64
CA TYR A 62 0.39 17.21 11.06
C TYR A 62 1.18 17.89 9.94
N GLY A 63 2.48 17.62 9.89
CA GLY A 63 3.34 18.07 8.80
C GLY A 63 3.05 17.34 7.48
N TYR A 64 3.82 17.68 6.45
CA TYR A 64 3.71 17.08 5.12
C TYR A 64 3.87 15.56 5.14
N TYR A 65 4.80 15.06 5.95
CA TYR A 65 5.02 13.62 6.12
C TYR A 65 4.22 13.08 7.30
N HIS A 66 3.35 12.12 7.02
CA HIS A 66 2.56 11.41 8.03
C HIS A 66 2.28 9.97 7.56
N GLY A 67 1.81 9.09 8.47
CA GLY A 67 1.58 7.67 8.15
C GLY A 67 2.83 7.02 7.54
N TYR A 68 2.66 6.10 6.58
CA TYR A 68 3.78 5.36 5.99
C TYR A 68 4.82 6.26 5.32
N THR A 69 4.43 7.42 4.78
CA THR A 69 5.38 8.35 4.14
C THR A 69 6.37 8.95 5.13
N LEU A 70 5.96 9.17 6.39
CA LEU A 70 6.83 9.61 7.47
C LEU A 70 7.83 8.51 7.84
N PHE A 71 7.35 7.28 8.05
CA PHE A 71 8.20 6.16 8.44
C PHE A 71 9.25 5.84 7.38
N GLU A 72 8.87 5.86 6.11
CA GLU A 72 9.78 5.65 4.98
C GLU A 72 10.80 6.78 4.85
N LYS A 73 10.36 8.03 4.88
CA LYS A 73 11.23 9.21 4.75
C LYS A 73 12.33 9.24 5.81
N PHE A 74 11.97 8.97 7.05
CA PHE A 74 12.89 9.05 8.19
C PHE A 74 13.45 7.68 8.61
N LYS A 75 13.19 6.63 7.80
CA LYS A 75 13.67 5.26 8.05
C LYS A 75 13.39 4.76 9.47
N LYS A 76 12.19 5.07 9.98
CA LYS A 76 11.74 4.65 11.29
C LYS A 76 11.29 3.19 11.27
N GLU A 77 11.54 2.47 12.37
CA GLU A 77 11.13 1.07 12.50
C GLU A 77 9.60 0.93 12.61
N ILE A 78 9.06 -0.02 11.87
CA ILE A 78 7.63 -0.34 11.86
C ILE A 78 7.40 -1.76 12.39
N ALA A 79 6.30 -1.96 13.12
CA ALA A 79 5.81 -3.28 13.48
C ALA A 79 4.97 -3.85 12.35
N TYR A 80 4.01 -3.06 11.82
CA TYR A 80 3.19 -3.43 10.67
C TYR A 80 3.11 -2.29 9.67
N PRO A 81 3.42 -2.54 8.39
CA PRO A 81 3.36 -1.51 7.35
C PRO A 81 1.92 -1.14 6.98
N PHE A 82 1.75 0.03 6.37
CA PHE A 82 0.51 0.38 5.69
C PHE A 82 0.17 -0.68 4.64
N GLY A 83 -1.09 -1.06 4.55
CA GLY A 83 -1.55 -2.07 3.61
C GLY A 83 -1.28 -3.52 4.02
N TYR A 84 -0.66 -3.77 5.18
CA TYR A 84 -0.43 -5.11 5.68
C TYR A 84 -1.74 -5.80 6.11
N GLY A 85 -1.81 -7.09 5.89
CA GLY A 85 -2.90 -7.94 6.36
C GLY A 85 -2.75 -9.36 5.85
N LEU A 86 -2.93 -10.32 6.77
CA LEU A 86 -2.85 -11.74 6.49
C LEU A 86 -4.16 -12.29 5.91
N SER A 87 -4.03 -13.42 5.25
CA SER A 87 -5.12 -14.22 4.67
C SER A 87 -4.83 -15.70 4.96
N TYR A 88 -5.85 -16.55 4.89
CA TYR A 88 -5.64 -18.01 4.85
C TYR A 88 -5.12 -18.47 3.49
N SER A 89 -5.15 -17.59 2.49
CA SER A 89 -4.56 -17.83 1.17
C SER A 89 -3.21 -17.14 1.05
N HIS A 90 -2.32 -17.75 0.26
CA HIS A 90 -1.02 -17.18 -0.10
C HIS A 90 -1.03 -16.76 -1.57
N PHE A 91 -0.54 -15.57 -1.83
CA PHE A 91 -0.54 -14.98 -3.16
C PHE A 91 0.88 -14.71 -3.63
N LYS A 92 1.14 -15.01 -4.91
CA LYS A 92 2.43 -14.78 -5.56
C LYS A 92 2.27 -13.73 -6.64
N TYR A 93 3.12 -12.71 -6.61
CA TYR A 93 3.21 -11.66 -7.61
C TYR A 93 4.37 -11.97 -8.57
N GLU A 94 4.12 -11.90 -9.87
CA GLU A 94 5.12 -12.16 -10.93
C GLU A 94 4.87 -11.26 -12.14
N ASN A 95 5.86 -11.16 -13.04
CA ASN A 95 5.73 -10.50 -14.34
C ASN A 95 5.16 -9.07 -14.24
N PHE A 96 5.77 -8.26 -13.37
CA PHE A 96 5.41 -6.85 -13.29
C PHE A 96 6.01 -6.09 -14.47
N GLU A 97 5.15 -5.55 -15.33
CA GLU A 97 5.53 -4.97 -16.61
C GLU A 97 4.87 -3.61 -16.84
N PHE A 98 5.57 -2.75 -17.56
CA PHE A 98 5.03 -1.55 -18.17
C PHE A 98 4.58 -1.88 -19.60
N ASN A 99 3.28 -1.81 -19.86
CA ASN A 99 2.73 -2.28 -21.13
C ASN A 99 2.73 -1.23 -22.23
N ASN A 100 2.41 0.01 -21.92
CA ASN A 100 2.53 1.14 -22.88
C ASN A 100 1.97 2.46 -22.32
N VAL A 101 2.16 3.54 -23.10
CA VAL A 101 1.40 4.78 -23.00
C VAL A 101 0.26 4.69 -24.02
N VAL A 102 -0.99 4.68 -23.54
CA VAL A 102 -2.15 4.65 -24.45
C VAL A 102 -2.76 6.05 -24.53
N ASN A 103 -2.86 6.54 -25.78
CA ASN A 103 -3.62 7.70 -26.23
C ASN A 103 -3.14 9.11 -25.82
N GLU A 104 -3.85 10.10 -26.41
CA GLU A 104 -3.67 11.54 -26.21
C GLU A 104 -3.67 11.99 -24.75
N ASP A 105 -4.27 11.22 -23.84
CA ASP A 105 -4.35 11.48 -22.40
C ASP A 105 -3.10 11.06 -21.61
N SER A 106 -2.05 10.56 -22.26
CA SER A 106 -0.80 10.16 -21.58
C SER A 106 -1.00 9.18 -20.41
N THR A 107 -1.91 8.21 -20.55
CA THR A 107 -2.15 7.17 -19.54
C THR A 107 -1.07 6.10 -19.58
N LEU A 108 -0.45 5.84 -18.44
CA LEU A 108 0.52 4.77 -18.23
C LEU A 108 -0.21 3.50 -17.79
N ILE A 109 0.07 2.39 -18.46
CA ILE A 109 -0.56 1.09 -18.16
C ILE A 109 0.52 0.12 -17.68
N PHE A 110 0.24 -0.52 -16.56
CA PHE A 110 1.07 -1.56 -15.95
C PHE A 110 0.24 -2.82 -15.79
N SER A 111 0.92 -3.97 -15.81
CA SER A 111 0.30 -5.26 -15.48
C SER A 111 1.20 -6.07 -14.55
N VAL A 112 0.56 -6.90 -13.73
CA VAL A 112 1.22 -7.87 -12.86
C VAL A 112 0.39 -9.14 -12.84
N ASP A 113 1.03 -10.27 -12.82
CA ASP A 113 0.39 -11.57 -12.63
C ASP A 113 0.26 -11.85 -11.14
N LEU A 114 -0.94 -12.20 -10.70
CA LEU A 114 -1.25 -12.61 -9.34
C LEU A 114 -1.79 -14.04 -9.35
N THR A 115 -1.14 -14.93 -8.59
CA THR A 115 -1.53 -16.33 -8.47
C THR A 115 -1.85 -16.66 -7.01
N ASN A 116 -2.98 -17.33 -6.77
CA ASN A 116 -3.24 -17.96 -5.48
C ASN A 116 -2.50 -19.31 -5.45
N ILE A 117 -1.48 -19.43 -4.59
CA ILE A 117 -0.64 -20.63 -4.47
C ILE A 117 -1.06 -21.54 -3.31
N SER A 118 -2.26 -21.35 -2.76
CA SER A 118 -2.82 -22.14 -1.65
C SER A 118 -4.05 -22.93 -2.07
N ASP A 119 -4.46 -23.86 -1.22
CA ASP A 119 -5.66 -24.73 -1.43
C ASP A 119 -6.97 -24.04 -1.02
N VAL A 120 -6.91 -22.81 -0.53
CA VAL A 120 -8.08 -22.03 -0.11
C VAL A 120 -8.26 -20.82 -1.01
N GLY A 121 -9.49 -20.59 -1.48
CA GLY A 121 -9.83 -19.39 -2.24
C GLY A 121 -9.80 -18.15 -1.36
N GLY A 122 -9.28 -17.03 -1.90
CA GLY A 122 -9.15 -15.81 -1.14
C GLY A 122 -9.19 -14.54 -1.98
N LYS A 123 -9.31 -13.41 -1.28
CA LYS A 123 -9.25 -12.09 -1.90
C LYS A 123 -7.92 -11.44 -1.52
N GLU A 124 -7.18 -10.96 -2.52
CA GLU A 124 -6.00 -10.12 -2.32
C GLU A 124 -6.28 -8.68 -2.72
N ILE A 125 -5.65 -7.74 -2.00
CA ILE A 125 -5.63 -6.32 -2.35
C ILE A 125 -4.24 -5.97 -2.86
N SER A 126 -4.10 -6.01 -4.18
CA SER A 126 -2.88 -5.60 -4.86
C SER A 126 -2.77 -4.08 -4.87
N GLN A 127 -1.68 -3.53 -4.34
CA GLN A 127 -1.43 -2.10 -4.14
C GLN A 127 -0.37 -1.63 -5.12
N PHE A 128 -0.61 -0.49 -5.77
CA PHE A 128 0.29 0.10 -6.76
C PHE A 128 0.81 1.44 -6.27
N TYR A 129 2.14 1.56 -6.19
CA TYR A 129 2.81 2.76 -5.70
C TYR A 129 3.70 3.37 -6.78
N VAL A 130 3.88 4.69 -6.68
CA VAL A 130 4.85 5.44 -7.49
C VAL A 130 5.88 6.08 -6.58
N GLY A 131 7.14 5.86 -6.87
CA GLY A 131 8.29 6.40 -6.16
C GLY A 131 8.93 7.58 -6.87
N PHE A 132 9.46 8.50 -6.06
CA PHE A 132 10.00 9.79 -6.47
C PHE A 132 11.43 10.01 -5.94
N GLU A 133 12.21 8.95 -5.85
CA GLU A 133 13.55 8.97 -5.23
C GLU A 133 14.52 9.96 -5.88
N ASN A 134 14.32 10.26 -7.18
CA ASN A 134 15.19 11.15 -7.96
C ASN A 134 14.56 12.52 -8.22
N SER A 135 13.56 12.92 -7.44
CA SER A 135 12.91 14.22 -7.57
C SER A 135 13.83 15.36 -7.15
N GLU A 136 13.79 16.49 -7.89
CA GLU A 136 14.51 17.72 -7.55
C GLU A 136 13.90 18.44 -6.34
N ILE A 137 12.65 18.08 -5.97
CA ILE A 137 11.95 18.64 -4.81
C ILE A 137 11.78 17.59 -3.73
N ASP A 138 11.55 18.04 -2.50
CA ASP A 138 11.24 17.14 -1.39
C ASP A 138 9.86 16.50 -1.56
N ARG A 139 9.85 15.18 -1.80
CA ARG A 139 8.65 14.36 -2.02
C ARG A 139 8.73 13.07 -1.19
N PRO A 140 7.58 12.42 -0.91
CA PRO A 140 7.58 11.09 -0.31
C PRO A 140 8.39 10.09 -1.15
N VAL A 141 9.01 9.12 -0.50
CA VAL A 141 9.76 8.04 -1.17
C VAL A 141 8.87 7.35 -2.20
N LYS A 142 7.63 7.03 -1.82
CA LYS A 142 6.59 6.54 -2.72
C LYS A 142 5.19 6.91 -2.24
N LEU A 143 4.23 6.91 -3.15
CA LEU A 143 2.81 7.17 -2.88
C LEU A 143 1.94 6.08 -3.48
N LEU A 144 0.96 5.60 -2.72
CA LEU A 144 -0.12 4.74 -3.24
C LEU A 144 -0.91 5.52 -4.30
N ARG A 145 -1.06 4.95 -5.50
CA ARG A 145 -1.77 5.58 -6.62
C ARG A 145 -3.01 4.80 -7.05
N ASP A 146 -2.99 3.47 -6.91
CA ASP A 146 -4.14 2.63 -7.22
C ASP A 146 -4.09 1.35 -6.38
N PHE A 147 -5.22 0.67 -6.25
CA PHE A 147 -5.29 -0.66 -5.67
C PHE A 147 -6.43 -1.46 -6.29
N LYS A 148 -6.29 -2.78 -6.32
CA LYS A 148 -7.29 -3.69 -6.87
C LYS A 148 -7.55 -4.83 -5.89
N LYS A 149 -8.81 -5.03 -5.52
CA LYS A 149 -9.24 -6.20 -4.75
C LYS A 149 -9.73 -7.28 -5.68
N VAL A 150 -9.06 -8.43 -5.68
CA VAL A 150 -9.33 -9.52 -6.61
C VAL A 150 -9.51 -10.83 -5.85
N TYR A 151 -10.59 -11.56 -6.17
CA TYR A 151 -10.79 -12.93 -5.69
C TYR A 151 -10.12 -13.92 -6.65
N LEU A 152 -9.38 -14.88 -6.09
CA LEU A 152 -8.77 -16.01 -6.81
C LEU A 152 -9.14 -17.32 -6.13
N LYS A 153 -9.54 -18.28 -6.96
CA LYS A 153 -9.69 -19.69 -6.54
C LYS A 153 -8.32 -20.31 -6.27
N PRO A 154 -8.26 -21.47 -5.58
CA PRO A 154 -7.01 -22.23 -5.47
C PRO A 154 -6.37 -22.46 -6.83
N GLY A 155 -5.07 -22.17 -6.94
CA GLY A 155 -4.28 -22.28 -8.17
C GLY A 155 -4.62 -21.27 -9.28
N GLU A 156 -5.61 -20.41 -9.10
CA GLU A 156 -6.01 -19.44 -10.13
C GLU A 156 -4.96 -18.33 -10.28
N LYS A 157 -4.65 -18.00 -11.53
CA LYS A 157 -3.80 -16.89 -11.94
C LYS A 157 -4.62 -15.84 -12.69
N LYS A 158 -4.43 -14.56 -12.34
CA LYS A 158 -5.02 -13.41 -13.05
C LYS A 158 -3.98 -12.34 -13.33
N SER A 159 -4.04 -11.74 -14.51
CA SER A 159 -3.30 -10.53 -14.81
C SER A 159 -4.09 -9.31 -14.37
N ILE A 160 -3.50 -8.50 -13.47
CA ILE A 160 -4.08 -7.28 -12.90
C ILE A 160 -3.47 -6.08 -13.62
N LYS A 161 -4.32 -5.15 -14.07
CA LYS A 161 -3.88 -3.95 -14.75
C LYS A 161 -4.10 -2.72 -13.88
N PHE A 162 -3.08 -1.87 -13.80
CA PHE A 162 -3.13 -0.54 -13.18
C PHE A 162 -3.01 0.54 -14.23
N LYS A 163 -3.77 1.63 -14.04
CA LYS A 163 -3.76 2.78 -14.95
C LYS A 163 -3.56 4.04 -14.13
N ILE A 164 -2.56 4.82 -14.49
CA ILE A 164 -2.33 6.14 -13.89
C ILE A 164 -2.16 7.17 -15.01
N ASN A 165 -2.63 8.38 -14.79
CA ASN A 165 -2.39 9.47 -15.72
C ASN A 165 -0.99 10.05 -15.47
N LYS A 166 -0.34 10.52 -16.51
CA LYS A 166 0.95 11.21 -16.37
C LYS A 166 0.84 12.45 -15.46
N SER A 167 -0.32 13.10 -15.43
CA SER A 167 -0.63 14.19 -14.50
C SER A 167 -0.51 13.79 -13.02
N ASP A 168 -0.76 12.51 -12.68
CA ASP A 168 -0.68 12.01 -11.31
C ASP A 168 0.76 11.95 -10.78
N LEU A 169 1.75 12.09 -11.69
CA LEU A 169 3.17 12.18 -11.37
C LEU A 169 3.62 13.61 -11.05
N SER A 170 2.77 14.61 -11.37
CA SER A 170 3.12 16.03 -11.24
C SER A 170 3.16 16.50 -9.78
N TYR A 171 3.88 17.59 -9.58
CA TYR A 171 3.80 18.43 -8.38
C TYR A 171 3.44 19.86 -8.78
N TYR A 172 2.85 20.62 -7.85
CA TYR A 172 2.59 22.03 -8.09
C TYR A 172 3.83 22.86 -7.76
N SER A 173 4.39 23.51 -8.77
CA SER A 173 5.51 24.44 -8.58
C SER A 173 5.00 25.83 -8.21
N THR A 174 5.28 26.29 -6.98
CA THR A 174 4.93 27.62 -6.51
C THR A 174 5.66 28.72 -7.27
N MET A 175 6.88 28.46 -7.70
CA MET A 175 7.68 29.38 -8.51
C MET A 175 7.11 29.54 -9.92
N LYS A 176 6.74 28.42 -10.57
CA LYS A 176 6.18 28.43 -11.93
C LYS A 176 4.66 28.62 -11.94
N LYS A 177 4.00 28.61 -10.79
CA LYS A 177 2.55 28.72 -10.59
C LYS A 177 1.74 27.73 -11.45
N LYS A 178 2.25 26.50 -11.63
CA LYS A 178 1.61 25.44 -12.44
C LYS A 178 2.04 24.05 -12.00
N TRP A 179 1.28 23.05 -12.44
CA TRP A 179 1.66 21.64 -12.31
C TRP A 179 2.82 21.32 -13.23
N VAL A 180 3.81 20.60 -12.71
CA VAL A 180 5.05 20.24 -13.41
C VAL A 180 5.28 18.74 -13.29
N ASN A 181 5.52 18.08 -14.42
CA ASN A 181 6.08 16.74 -14.46
C ASN A 181 7.59 16.84 -14.55
N GLU A 182 8.29 16.11 -13.72
CA GLU A 182 9.74 15.99 -13.79
C GLU A 182 10.11 14.94 -14.85
N LYS A 183 11.13 15.26 -15.62
CA LYS A 183 11.74 14.31 -16.56
C LYS A 183 12.77 13.50 -15.80
N MET A 184 12.36 12.37 -15.23
CA MET A 184 13.22 11.54 -14.39
C MET A 184 12.88 10.06 -14.51
N ILE A 185 13.67 9.21 -13.88
CA ILE A 185 13.35 7.80 -13.68
C ILE A 185 12.40 7.71 -12.48
N TYR A 186 11.17 7.29 -12.75
CA TYR A 186 10.19 6.94 -11.73
C TYR A 186 10.31 5.46 -11.37
N ASN A 187 10.14 5.17 -10.10
CA ASN A 187 10.04 3.80 -9.61
C ASN A 187 8.57 3.44 -9.40
N PHE A 188 8.15 2.35 -9.99
CA PHE A 188 6.81 1.80 -9.84
C PHE A 188 6.89 0.53 -9.02
N TYR A 189 5.94 0.35 -8.11
CA TYR A 189 5.93 -0.79 -7.21
C TYR A 189 4.53 -1.40 -7.18
N VAL A 190 4.47 -2.72 -7.05
CA VAL A 190 3.22 -3.46 -6.89
C VAL A 190 3.40 -4.60 -5.89
N GLY A 191 2.42 -4.76 -4.99
CA GLY A 191 2.47 -5.85 -4.02
C GLY A 191 1.37 -5.77 -2.96
N SER A 192 1.57 -6.47 -1.85
CA SER A 192 0.56 -6.69 -0.82
C SER A 192 0.57 -5.67 0.32
N SER A 193 1.64 -4.88 0.46
CA SER A 193 1.78 -3.81 1.47
C SER A 193 2.76 -2.73 1.02
N SER A 194 2.96 -1.68 1.82
CA SER A 194 3.96 -0.64 1.55
C SER A 194 5.40 -1.08 1.84
N ASN A 195 5.62 -2.23 2.48
CA ASN A 195 6.96 -2.71 2.79
C ASN A 195 7.70 -3.13 1.52
N GLU A 196 8.96 -2.75 1.38
CA GLU A 196 9.77 -3.06 0.19
C GLU A 196 9.90 -4.56 -0.10
N ILE A 197 9.93 -5.41 0.92
CA ILE A 197 10.02 -6.86 0.76
C ILE A 197 8.75 -7.48 0.15
N ASP A 198 7.62 -6.78 0.23
CA ASP A 198 6.32 -7.20 -0.28
C ASP A 198 6.05 -6.63 -1.69
N LEU A 199 7.02 -5.93 -2.29
CA LEU A 199 6.85 -5.18 -3.52
C LEU A 199 7.76 -5.67 -4.64
N LEU A 200 7.18 -5.89 -5.82
CA LEU A 200 7.94 -5.91 -7.06
C LEU A 200 8.21 -4.47 -7.50
N LYS A 201 9.42 -4.20 -8.02
CA LYS A 201 9.86 -2.88 -8.48
C LYS A 201 10.15 -2.88 -9.97
N LEU A 202 9.74 -1.79 -10.64
CA LEU A 202 10.08 -1.49 -12.02
C LEU A 202 10.45 -0.02 -12.13
N SER A 203 11.57 0.29 -12.79
CA SER A 203 12.03 1.66 -13.01
C SER A 203 11.86 2.06 -14.47
N LYS A 204 11.30 3.25 -14.72
CA LYS A 204 11.06 3.73 -16.09
C LYS A 204 11.29 5.24 -16.18
N MET A 205 12.02 5.65 -17.22
CA MET A 205 12.12 7.06 -17.62
C MET A 205 10.78 7.50 -18.18
N ILE A 206 10.21 8.57 -17.63
CA ILE A 206 8.99 9.22 -18.13
C ILE A 206 9.38 10.65 -18.58
N TYR A 207 8.94 11.03 -19.80
CA TYR A 207 9.27 12.30 -20.45
C TYR A 207 8.05 13.24 -20.46
#